data_3655dc4b273afde1b3532560e905ead2
#
_entry.id   3655dc4b273afde1b3532560e905ead2
#
_cell.length_a   1.000
_cell.length_b   1.000
_cell.length_c   1.000
_cell.angle_alpha   90.00
_cell.angle_beta   90.00
_cell.angle_gamma   90.00
#
_symmetry.space_group_name_H-M   'P 1'
#
loop_
_entity.id
_entity.type
_entity.pdbx_description
1 polymer ?
#
loop_
_entity_poly.entity_id
_entity_poly.type
_entity_poly.pdbx_seq_one_letter_code
_entity_poly.pdbx_strand_id
1 'polypeptide(L)'
;IKLFENQDNFNNTMSRLSAERSSILHKQDQHFFANKNNIKIWHSELKSMIVNFDMAFKHYCEATGARTAFDVDNFHYTSLKIQKTLPTEGYHVWHIEHGKGYENEARALVFSIYLNDVEDGGETEFLHFSKRVKPKTGRIVIWPASFPYVHRGNPPLSGEKYILTSWMMLKP
;
A
#
# COMPACT_ATOMS: atom_id res chain seq x y z
N ILE A 1 -10.86 7.06 -6.39
CA ILE A 1 -11.81 7.16 -5.27
C ILE A 1 -13.23 6.91 -5.77
N LYS A 2 -13.79 7.73 -6.66
CA LYS A 2 -15.18 7.57 -7.15
C LYS A 2 -15.52 6.15 -7.57
N LEU A 3 -14.60 5.47 -8.27
CA LEU A 3 -14.80 4.09 -8.68
C LEU A 3 -14.85 3.14 -7.48
N PHE A 4 -14.06 3.37 -6.44
CA PHE A 4 -14.11 2.61 -5.19
C PHE A 4 -15.45 2.78 -4.46
N GLU A 5 -15.95 4.00 -4.38
CA GLU A 5 -17.21 4.31 -3.68
C GLU A 5 -18.47 3.84 -4.42
N ASN A 6 -18.43 3.77 -5.75
CA ASN A 6 -19.60 3.42 -6.58
C ASN A 6 -19.76 1.90 -6.83
N GLN A 7 -19.02 1.08 -6.12
CA GLN A 7 -19.06 -0.37 -6.34
C GLN A 7 -20.06 -1.04 -5.39
N ASP A 8 -21.33 -1.06 -5.79
CA ASP A 8 -22.42 -1.75 -5.08
C ASP A 8 -22.19 -3.26 -4.87
N ASN A 9 -21.22 -3.84 -5.59
CA ASN A 9 -20.88 -5.26 -5.56
C ASN A 9 -19.59 -5.58 -4.81
N PHE A 10 -18.95 -4.62 -4.12
CA PHE A 10 -17.84 -4.94 -3.24
C PHE A 10 -18.35 -5.52 -1.92
N ASN A 11 -18.94 -6.67 -1.98
CA ASN A 11 -19.09 -7.59 -0.85
C ASN A 11 -17.74 -8.00 -0.23
N ASN A 12 -16.68 -7.31 -0.61
CA ASN A 12 -15.32 -7.63 -0.25
C ASN A 12 -14.55 -6.44 0.29
N THR A 13 -15.23 -5.43 0.77
CA THR A 13 -14.63 -4.60 1.80
C THR A 13 -14.53 -5.48 3.04
N MET A 14 -13.58 -6.37 3.00
CA MET A 14 -13.23 -7.11 4.20
C MET A 14 -12.75 -6.10 5.21
N SER A 15 -13.63 -5.69 6.13
CA SER A 15 -13.13 -5.37 7.45
C SER A 15 -12.34 -6.61 7.85
N ARG A 16 -11.04 -6.53 7.92
CA ARG A 16 -10.23 -7.63 8.43
C ARG A 16 -10.45 -7.76 9.92
N LEU A 17 -11.59 -8.21 10.27
CA LEU A 17 -11.82 -9.05 11.41
C LEU A 17 -11.58 -10.48 10.89
N SER A 18 -10.33 -10.79 10.56
CA SER A 18 -9.98 -12.19 10.35
C SER A 18 -10.11 -12.89 11.69
N ALA A 19 -10.91 -13.91 11.73
CA ALA A 19 -11.60 -14.49 12.86
C ALA A 19 -10.74 -14.96 14.05
N GLU A 20 -9.43 -14.86 14.08
CA GLU A 20 -8.66 -15.43 15.18
C GLU A 20 -7.47 -14.61 15.71
N ARG A 21 -7.01 -13.57 15.05
CA ARG A 21 -5.82 -12.79 15.50
C ARG A 21 -5.83 -11.29 15.27
N SER A 22 -6.81 -10.70 14.63
CA SER A 22 -6.84 -9.26 14.40
C SER A 22 -8.07 -8.62 15.04
N SER A 23 -7.85 -8.03 16.20
CA SER A 23 -8.83 -7.11 16.76
C SER A 23 -8.83 -5.79 15.98
N ILE A 24 -9.90 -4.99 16.11
CA ILE A 24 -9.96 -3.61 15.62
C ILE A 24 -8.76 -2.77 16.13
N LEU A 25 -8.19 -3.15 17.29
CA LEU A 25 -6.99 -2.55 17.86
C LEU A 25 -5.73 -2.81 17.03
N HIS A 26 -5.73 -3.82 16.18
CA HIS A 26 -4.59 -4.11 15.31
C HIS A 26 -4.74 -3.42 13.96
N LYS A 27 -5.89 -3.60 13.31
CA LYS A 27 -6.14 -3.06 11.99
C LYS A 27 -7.64 -2.94 11.71
N GLN A 28 -8.02 -1.79 11.21
CA GLN A 28 -9.36 -1.53 10.68
C GLN A 28 -9.25 -0.72 9.40
N ASP A 29 -9.77 -1.24 8.33
CA ASP A 29 -9.91 -0.58 7.04
C ASP A 29 -10.95 -1.28 6.16
N GLN A 30 -11.42 -0.60 5.14
CA GLN A 30 -12.12 -1.19 4.02
C GLN A 30 -11.15 -1.31 2.85
N HIS A 31 -11.11 -2.44 2.16
CA HIS A 31 -10.18 -2.60 1.04
C HIS A 31 -10.72 -3.49 -0.07
N PHE A 32 -10.13 -3.27 -1.24
CA PHE A 32 -10.38 -4.02 -2.45
C PHE A 32 -9.07 -4.39 -3.13
N PHE A 33 -9.01 -5.58 -3.72
CA PHE A 33 -7.87 -6.02 -4.51
C PHE A 33 -8.21 -6.00 -6.01
N ALA A 34 -7.61 -5.06 -6.75
CA ALA A 34 -7.58 -5.12 -8.20
C ALA A 34 -6.51 -6.13 -8.63
N ASN A 35 -6.93 -7.21 -9.27
CA ASN A 35 -6.08 -8.30 -9.73
C ASN A 35 -6.38 -8.64 -11.21
N LYS A 36 -5.67 -9.61 -11.77
CA LYS A 36 -5.81 -10.01 -13.17
C LYS A 36 -7.24 -10.36 -13.62
N ASN A 37 -8.11 -10.73 -12.69
CA ASN A 37 -9.50 -11.14 -13.00
C ASN A 37 -10.45 -9.96 -13.11
N ASN A 38 -10.17 -8.87 -12.42
CA ASN A 38 -11.04 -7.70 -12.35
C ASN A 38 -10.38 -6.39 -12.83
N ILE A 39 -9.10 -6.40 -13.11
CA ILE A 39 -8.33 -5.19 -13.49
C ILE A 39 -8.87 -4.52 -14.75
N LYS A 40 -9.57 -5.25 -15.61
CA LYS A 40 -10.20 -4.68 -16.83
C LYS A 40 -11.19 -3.57 -16.50
N ILE A 41 -11.90 -3.68 -15.38
CA ILE A 41 -12.87 -2.69 -14.91
C ILE A 41 -12.18 -1.39 -14.52
N TRP A 42 -10.93 -1.49 -14.05
CA TRP A 42 -10.14 -0.39 -13.50
C TRP A 42 -9.06 0.10 -14.46
N HIS A 43 -8.98 -0.49 -15.65
CA HIS A 43 -7.83 -0.30 -16.53
C HIS A 43 -7.62 1.15 -16.95
N SER A 44 -8.69 1.87 -17.26
CA SER A 44 -8.59 3.28 -17.67
C SER A 44 -8.08 4.18 -16.54
N GLU A 45 -8.57 3.96 -15.33
CA GLU A 45 -8.23 4.75 -14.15
C GLU A 45 -6.84 4.42 -13.60
N LEU A 46 -6.45 3.15 -13.67
CA LEU A 46 -5.17 2.69 -13.17
C LEU A 46 -4.02 2.91 -14.15
N LYS A 47 -4.28 2.99 -15.46
CA LYS A 47 -3.25 3.14 -16.49
C LYS A 47 -2.34 4.36 -16.25
N SER A 48 -2.93 5.51 -16.01
CA SER A 48 -2.17 6.73 -15.72
C SER A 48 -1.35 6.61 -14.44
N MET A 49 -1.92 5.99 -13.41
CA MET A 49 -1.20 5.76 -12.14
C MET A 49 -0.02 4.80 -12.32
N ILE A 50 -0.18 3.74 -13.09
CA ILE A 50 0.90 2.77 -13.37
C ILE A 50 2.04 3.46 -14.11
N VAL A 51 1.76 4.23 -15.15
CA VAL A 51 2.78 4.98 -15.89
C VAL A 51 3.55 5.95 -14.98
N ASN A 52 2.87 6.71 -14.16
CA ASN A 52 3.51 7.61 -13.20
C ASN A 52 4.30 6.85 -12.13
N PHE A 53 3.81 5.69 -11.71
CA PHE A 53 4.54 4.84 -10.79
C PHE A 53 5.83 4.31 -11.42
N ASP A 54 5.82 3.87 -12.67
CA ASP A 54 7.02 3.37 -13.37
C ASP A 54 8.10 4.46 -13.44
N MET A 55 7.71 5.72 -13.68
CA MET A 55 8.63 6.85 -13.64
C MET A 55 9.20 7.07 -12.23
N ALA A 56 8.35 7.05 -11.21
CA ALA A 56 8.77 7.21 -9.82
C ALA A 56 9.68 6.04 -9.36
N PHE A 57 9.38 4.83 -9.79
CA PHE A 57 10.19 3.65 -9.49
C PHE A 57 11.57 3.72 -10.15
N LYS A 58 11.64 4.16 -11.41
CA LYS A 58 12.93 4.39 -12.07
C LYS A 58 13.79 5.39 -11.29
N HIS A 59 13.20 6.50 -10.90
CA HIS A 59 13.89 7.52 -10.08
C HIS A 59 14.32 6.96 -8.72
N TYR A 60 13.47 6.17 -8.06
CA TYR A 60 13.82 5.48 -6.80
C TYR A 60 15.04 4.56 -6.99
N CYS A 61 15.07 3.76 -8.06
CA CYS A 61 16.19 2.87 -8.35
C CYS A 61 17.50 3.62 -8.60
N GLU A 62 17.44 4.76 -9.27
CA GLU A 62 18.60 5.62 -9.53
C GLU A 62 19.10 6.27 -8.22
N ALA A 63 18.20 6.81 -7.42
CA ALA A 63 18.53 7.52 -6.18
C ALA A 63 19.07 6.61 -5.06
N THR A 64 18.63 5.34 -5.04
CA THR A 64 18.97 4.39 -3.95
C THR A 64 20.02 3.37 -4.34
N GLY A 65 20.41 3.28 -5.61
CA GLY A 65 21.26 2.21 -6.12
C GLY A 65 20.56 0.83 -6.13
N ALA A 66 19.23 0.80 -6.09
CA ALA A 66 18.46 -0.46 -6.03
C ALA A 66 18.76 -1.39 -7.22
N ARG A 67 19.16 -0.85 -8.38
CA ARG A 67 19.57 -1.65 -9.54
C ARG A 67 20.82 -2.50 -9.30
N THR A 68 21.68 -2.09 -8.40
CA THR A 68 22.88 -2.87 -8.01
C THR A 68 22.58 -3.93 -6.95
N ALA A 69 21.56 -3.71 -6.16
CA ALA A 69 21.15 -4.61 -5.07
C ALA A 69 20.13 -5.67 -5.53
N PHE A 70 19.33 -5.34 -6.53
CA PHE A 70 18.24 -6.19 -7.01
C PHE A 70 18.23 -6.23 -8.54
N ASP A 71 17.86 -7.38 -9.09
CA ASP A 71 17.51 -7.48 -10.51
C ASP A 71 16.11 -6.86 -10.72
N VAL A 72 16.10 -5.53 -10.87
CA VAL A 72 14.86 -4.76 -10.97
C VAL A 72 14.04 -5.07 -12.21
N ASP A 73 14.66 -5.64 -13.25
CA ASP A 73 13.98 -6.04 -14.48
C ASP A 73 13.18 -7.33 -14.28
N ASN A 74 13.46 -8.06 -13.21
CA ASN A 74 12.75 -9.27 -12.79
C ASN A 74 11.67 -9.01 -11.73
N PHE A 75 11.39 -7.78 -11.37
CA PHE A 75 10.24 -7.48 -10.50
C PHE A 75 8.92 -7.65 -11.24
N HIS A 76 7.92 -8.09 -10.50
CA HIS A 76 6.53 -8.05 -10.94
C HIS A 76 5.65 -7.54 -9.79
N TYR A 77 4.57 -6.89 -10.15
CA TYR A 77 3.58 -6.45 -9.17
C TYR A 77 2.65 -7.59 -8.80
N THR A 78 2.20 -7.57 -7.57
CA THR A 78 1.06 -8.37 -7.14
C THR A 78 -0.26 -7.62 -7.41
N SER A 79 -1.33 -8.00 -6.72
CA SER A 79 -2.58 -7.27 -6.74
C SER A 79 -2.41 -5.85 -6.21
N LEU A 80 -3.09 -4.90 -6.82
CA LEU A 80 -3.19 -3.54 -6.32
C LEU A 80 -4.26 -3.48 -5.24
N LYS A 81 -3.88 -3.18 -4.02
CA LYS A 81 -4.79 -3.05 -2.89
C LYS A 81 -5.20 -1.60 -2.72
N ILE A 82 -6.48 -1.31 -2.92
CA ILE A 82 -7.04 0.01 -2.64
C ILE A 82 -7.71 -0.07 -1.27
N GLN A 83 -7.41 0.89 -0.40
CA GLN A 83 -7.87 0.92 0.98
C GLN A 83 -8.54 2.25 1.27
N LYS A 84 -9.65 2.18 1.98
CA LYS A 84 -10.32 3.30 2.66
C LYS A 84 -10.15 3.11 4.17
N THR A 85 -9.76 4.15 4.84
CA THR A 85 -9.61 4.18 6.30
C THR A 85 -10.41 5.36 6.82
N LEU A 86 -11.38 5.11 7.68
CA LEU A 86 -12.19 6.14 8.32
C LEU A 86 -11.43 6.81 9.47
N PRO A 87 -11.90 7.97 9.96
CA PRO A 87 -11.34 8.59 11.17
C PRO A 87 -11.28 7.60 12.32
N THR A 88 -10.14 7.57 13.00
CA THR A 88 -9.79 6.65 14.10
C THR A 88 -9.46 5.22 13.73
N GLU A 89 -9.78 4.76 12.52
CA GLU A 89 -9.33 3.49 11.98
C GLU A 89 -7.86 3.56 11.55
N GLY A 90 -7.20 2.42 11.38
CA GLY A 90 -5.80 2.40 10.95
C GLY A 90 -5.19 1.02 10.94
N TYR A 91 -3.89 0.95 10.68
CA TYR A 91 -3.07 -0.22 10.91
C TYR A 91 -2.15 0.08 12.09
N HIS A 92 -2.64 -0.16 13.30
CA HIS A 92 -2.06 0.35 14.54
C HIS A 92 -0.81 -0.39 14.98
N VAL A 93 -0.64 -1.65 14.56
CA VAL A 93 0.52 -2.45 14.95
C VAL A 93 1.72 -2.20 14.05
N TRP A 94 2.89 -2.18 14.68
CA TRP A 94 4.16 -2.14 13.98
C TRP A 94 4.40 -3.45 13.25
N HIS A 95 4.67 -3.38 11.94
CA HIS A 95 4.87 -4.56 11.11
C HIS A 95 5.88 -4.30 9.97
N ILE A 96 6.29 -5.37 9.35
CA ILE A 96 6.97 -5.40 8.06
C ILE A 96 6.11 -6.19 7.08
N GLU A 97 6.35 -5.99 5.79
CA GLU A 97 5.59 -6.66 4.74
C GLU A 97 6.21 -7.99 4.30
N HIS A 98 7.49 -8.18 4.58
CA HIS A 98 8.18 -9.46 4.40
C HIS A 98 7.89 -10.39 5.58
N GLY A 99 7.60 -11.67 5.32
CA GLY A 99 7.25 -12.61 6.40
C GLY A 99 7.14 -14.04 5.92
N LYS A 100 6.63 -14.92 6.77
CA LYS A 100 6.45 -16.33 6.44
C LYS A 100 5.34 -16.54 5.40
N GLY A 101 5.57 -17.48 4.50
CA GLY A 101 4.67 -17.86 3.41
C GLY A 101 5.15 -17.33 2.07
N TYR A 102 5.01 -18.16 1.05
CA TYR A 102 5.59 -17.94 -0.29
C TYR A 102 5.41 -16.51 -0.84
N GLU A 103 4.19 -15.99 -0.75
CA GLU A 103 3.93 -14.64 -1.27
C GLU A 103 4.63 -13.55 -0.45
N ASN A 104 4.73 -13.70 0.88
CA ASN A 104 5.34 -12.71 1.75
C ASN A 104 6.87 -12.77 1.69
N GLU A 105 7.44 -13.94 1.49
CA GLU A 105 8.89 -14.14 1.37
C GLU A 105 9.46 -13.54 0.08
N ALA A 106 8.67 -13.52 -0.99
CA ALA A 106 9.08 -12.94 -2.27
C ALA A 106 8.94 -11.41 -2.34
N ARG A 107 8.33 -10.73 -1.35
CA ARG A 107 8.17 -9.28 -1.32
C ARG A 107 9.51 -8.60 -1.09
N ALA A 108 10.01 -7.90 -2.10
CA ALA A 108 11.26 -7.14 -2.02
C ALA A 108 11.01 -5.68 -1.63
N LEU A 109 10.07 -5.05 -2.31
CA LEU A 109 9.70 -3.66 -2.08
C LEU A 109 8.18 -3.53 -1.88
N VAL A 110 7.81 -2.48 -1.19
CA VAL A 110 6.42 -2.02 -1.05
C VAL A 110 6.31 -0.65 -1.65
N PHE A 111 5.19 -0.35 -2.28
CA PHE A 111 4.86 1.02 -2.61
C PHE A 111 3.44 1.37 -2.19
N SER A 112 3.25 2.61 -1.84
CA SER A 112 1.95 3.18 -1.55
C SER A 112 1.78 4.51 -2.28
N ILE A 113 0.58 4.73 -2.81
CA ILE A 113 0.17 5.97 -3.47
C ILE A 113 -1.00 6.53 -2.67
N TYR A 114 -0.86 7.73 -2.12
CA TYR A 114 -1.95 8.43 -1.46
C TYR A 114 -2.91 9.01 -2.50
N LEU A 115 -4.19 8.71 -2.36
CA LEU A 115 -5.21 9.08 -3.35
C LEU A 115 -5.96 10.36 -2.98
N ASN A 116 -5.77 10.84 -1.74
CA ASN A 116 -6.29 12.12 -1.27
C ASN A 116 -5.37 12.73 -0.21
N ASP A 117 -5.60 14.01 0.06
CA ASP A 117 -4.99 14.72 1.17
C ASP A 117 -5.72 14.35 2.47
N VAL A 118 -4.98 14.26 3.58
CA VAL A 118 -5.52 14.21 4.94
C VAL A 118 -4.78 15.27 5.76
N GLU A 119 -5.54 16.18 6.35
CA GLU A 119 -4.96 17.32 7.05
C GLU A 119 -4.31 16.92 8.36
N ASP A 120 -5.01 16.12 9.17
CA ASP A 120 -4.55 15.61 10.46
C ASP A 120 -4.54 14.08 10.49
N GLY A 121 -3.41 13.51 10.92
CA GLY A 121 -3.22 12.07 11.02
C GLY A 121 -3.02 11.39 9.67
N GLY A 122 -3.26 10.09 9.64
CA GLY A 122 -3.22 9.26 8.43
C GLY A 122 -1.82 8.93 7.89
N GLU A 123 -0.76 9.33 8.57
CA GLU A 123 0.62 9.13 8.11
C GLU A 123 0.99 7.64 8.04
N THR A 124 1.88 7.32 7.13
CA THR A 124 2.72 6.11 7.25
C THR A 124 3.91 6.45 8.13
N GLU A 125 4.03 5.78 9.26
CA GLU A 125 5.09 6.04 10.24
C GLU A 125 6.09 4.90 10.24
N PHE A 126 7.38 5.25 10.14
CA PHE A 126 8.51 4.32 10.16
C PHE A 126 9.24 4.40 11.50
N LEU A 127 9.23 3.30 12.26
CA LEU A 127 9.73 3.24 13.63
C LEU A 127 11.21 3.61 13.75
N HIS A 128 12.07 2.89 13.04
CA HIS A 128 13.52 3.03 13.19
C HIS A 128 14.09 4.30 12.56
N PHE A 129 13.32 4.97 11.72
CA PHE A 129 13.75 6.20 11.06
C PHE A 129 13.12 7.46 11.67
N SER A 130 12.23 7.32 12.67
CA SER A 130 11.45 8.42 13.24
C SER A 130 10.78 9.28 12.17
N LYS A 131 10.32 8.65 11.09
CA LYS A 131 9.78 9.32 9.91
C LYS A 131 8.28 9.10 9.80
N ARG A 132 7.55 10.20 9.63
CA ARG A 132 6.13 10.20 9.28
C ARG A 132 5.94 10.79 7.90
N VAL A 133 5.24 10.06 7.04
CA VAL A 133 4.92 10.50 5.69
C VAL A 133 3.45 10.88 5.64
N LYS A 134 3.19 12.19 5.56
CA LYS A 134 1.84 12.76 5.54
C LYS A 134 1.12 12.41 4.23
N PRO A 135 -0.16 12.03 4.27
CA PRO A 135 -0.98 11.82 3.07
C PRO A 135 -1.07 13.10 2.24
N LYS A 136 -0.71 12.98 0.98
CA LYS A 136 -0.85 14.02 -0.04
C LYS A 136 -1.21 13.35 -1.35
N THR A 137 -2.22 13.84 -2.01
CA THR A 137 -2.69 13.33 -3.30
C THR A 137 -1.54 13.15 -4.30
N GLY A 138 -1.40 11.94 -4.84
CA GLY A 138 -0.35 11.61 -5.79
C GLY A 138 1.02 11.34 -5.17
N ARG A 139 1.20 11.49 -3.86
CA ARG A 139 2.47 11.14 -3.21
C ARG A 139 2.69 9.64 -3.27
N ILE A 140 3.85 9.26 -3.79
CA ILE A 140 4.31 7.88 -3.87
C ILE A 140 5.39 7.66 -2.82
N VAL A 141 5.30 6.58 -2.08
CA VAL A 141 6.30 6.12 -1.12
C VAL A 141 6.72 4.73 -1.50
N ILE A 142 8.02 4.49 -1.63
CA ILE A 142 8.61 3.18 -1.96
C ILE A 142 9.63 2.84 -0.88
N TRP A 143 9.55 1.61 -0.33
CA TRP A 143 10.48 1.16 0.71
C TRP A 143 10.70 -0.35 0.65
N PRO A 144 11.84 -0.85 1.17
CA PRO A 144 12.07 -2.30 1.31
C PRO A 144 11.04 -2.96 2.20
N ALA A 145 10.60 -4.17 1.83
CA ALA A 145 9.55 -4.88 2.54
C ALA A 145 9.99 -5.44 3.92
N SER A 146 11.31 -5.54 4.16
CA SER A 146 11.91 -6.18 5.31
C SER A 146 12.40 -5.21 6.39
N PHE A 147 12.96 -5.74 7.47
CA PHE A 147 13.70 -4.97 8.47
C PHE A 147 14.84 -4.17 7.83
N PRO A 148 15.10 -2.90 8.22
CA PRO A 148 14.53 -2.20 9.39
C PRO A 148 13.31 -1.30 9.09
N TYR A 149 12.60 -1.53 8.00
CA TYR A 149 11.47 -0.70 7.58
C TYR A 149 10.17 -1.07 8.30
N VAL A 150 10.28 -1.27 9.63
CA VAL A 150 9.12 -1.46 10.49
C VAL A 150 8.25 -0.21 10.46
N HIS A 151 6.98 -0.36 10.13
CA HIS A 151 6.07 0.76 9.93
C HIS A 151 4.65 0.45 10.41
N ARG A 152 3.83 1.50 10.48
CA ARG A 152 2.39 1.42 10.74
C ARG A 152 1.63 2.51 9.99
N GLY A 153 0.33 2.33 9.85
CA GLY A 153 -0.58 3.35 9.31
C GLY A 153 -1.31 4.05 10.44
N ASN A 154 -0.96 5.30 10.70
CA ASN A 154 -1.65 6.11 11.70
C ASN A 154 -3.10 6.38 11.28
N PRO A 155 -4.04 6.49 12.22
CA PRO A 155 -5.42 6.84 11.94
C PRO A 155 -5.51 8.25 11.32
N PRO A 156 -6.33 8.45 10.29
CA PRO A 156 -6.72 9.79 9.89
C PRO A 156 -7.63 10.39 10.96
N LEU A 157 -7.53 11.69 11.18
CA LEU A 157 -8.31 12.41 12.20
C LEU A 157 -9.24 13.45 11.58
N SER A 158 -8.87 14.01 10.42
CA SER A 158 -9.62 15.09 9.77
C SER A 158 -10.47 14.65 8.57
N GLY A 159 -10.64 13.35 8.37
CA GLY A 159 -11.41 12.81 7.25
C GLY A 159 -10.94 11.43 6.84
N GLU A 160 -11.51 10.93 5.77
CA GLU A 160 -11.19 9.60 5.24
C GLU A 160 -9.84 9.61 4.52
N LYS A 161 -9.10 8.53 4.64
CA LYS A 161 -7.85 8.30 3.89
C LYS A 161 -8.06 7.22 2.83
N TYR A 162 -7.64 7.52 1.62
CA TYR A 162 -7.58 6.54 0.52
C TYR A 162 -6.13 6.33 0.09
N ILE A 163 -5.73 5.07 0.01
CA ILE A 163 -4.38 4.68 -0.38
C ILE A 163 -4.42 3.46 -1.30
N LEU A 164 -3.56 3.46 -2.31
CA LEU A 164 -3.27 2.28 -3.09
C LEU A 164 -1.94 1.71 -2.62
N THR A 165 -1.91 0.43 -2.29
CA THR A 165 -0.68 -0.28 -1.89
C THR A 165 -0.49 -1.52 -2.75
N SER A 166 0.74 -1.81 -3.12
CA SER A 166 1.12 -3.08 -3.74
C SER A 166 2.56 -3.45 -3.40
N TRP A 167 2.93 -4.64 -3.79
CA TRP A 167 4.23 -5.23 -3.49
C TRP A 167 4.93 -5.59 -4.79
N MET A 168 6.21 -5.26 -4.85
CA MET A 168 7.09 -5.70 -5.91
C MET A 168 7.78 -6.99 -5.45
N MET A 169 7.53 -8.03 -6.21
CA MET A 169 8.00 -9.38 -5.92
C MET A 169 9.21 -9.68 -6.79
N LEU A 170 10.20 -10.36 -6.20
CA LEU A 170 11.22 -11.03 -7.01
C LEU A 170 10.58 -12.26 -7.67
N LYS A 171 10.85 -12.45 -8.95
CA LYS A 171 10.50 -13.70 -9.62
C LYS A 171 11.36 -14.82 -9.02
N PRO A 172 10.77 -15.99 -8.78
CA PRO A 172 11.55 -17.17 -8.37
C PRO A 172 12.55 -17.60 -9.43
#